data_3e874efe7f3114d31624cc8df07459b9
#
_entry.id   3e874efe7f3114d31624cc8df07459b9
#
_cell.length_a   1.000
_cell.length_b   1.000
_cell.length_c   1.000
_cell.angle_alpha   90.00
_cell.angle_beta   90.00
_cell.angle_gamma   90.00
#
_symmetry.space_group_name_H-M   'P 1'
#
loop_
_entity.id
_entity.type
_entity.pdbx_description
1 polymer ?
#
loop_
_entity_poly.entity_id
_entity_poly.type
_entity_poly.pdbx_seq_one_letter_code
_entity_poly.pdbx_strand_id
1 'polypeptide(L)'
;MNQSRPKVKKSRALGIALTPKAVKYFEARPYPPGEHGRGRKQNSDYKVRLLEKQRLRAQYDISERQLARAYDRARKVTGKTGEALIVELERRLDALVLRSGLARTIYQARQMVVHGHIEVNGRKVDKPSFRVSPDDVVMVRERSREKHPFQVAREGGYDTEGETPRYLQVNLKALAFRLDREPNRKEIPVICDEQLVVEYYAR
;
A
#
# COMPACT_ATOMS: atom_id res chain seq x y z
N MET A 1 -6.98 13.17 8.72
CA MET A 1 -6.06 13.59 9.79
C MET A 1 -4.70 12.96 9.54
N ASN A 2 -3.72 13.79 9.19
CA ASN A 2 -2.40 13.28 8.81
C ASN A 2 -1.61 12.96 10.09
N GLN A 3 -1.53 11.69 10.45
CA GLN A 3 -0.74 11.27 11.61
C GLN A 3 0.74 11.26 11.21
N SER A 4 1.45 12.33 11.47
CA SER A 4 2.90 12.46 11.27
C SER A 4 3.71 11.66 12.31
N ARG A 5 3.30 10.42 12.59
CA ARG A 5 4.08 9.55 13.47
C ARG A 5 5.39 9.15 12.80
N PRO A 6 6.50 9.11 13.53
CA PRO A 6 7.79 8.69 12.98
C PRO A 6 7.69 7.32 12.32
N LYS A 7 7.90 7.25 10.99
CA LYS A 7 7.70 6.04 10.18
C LYS A 7 8.60 4.89 10.61
N VAL A 8 9.84 5.19 10.99
CA VAL A 8 10.80 4.19 11.52
C VAL A 8 10.30 3.60 12.85
N LYS A 9 9.77 4.44 13.75
CA LYS A 9 9.20 3.97 15.03
C LYS A 9 7.99 3.06 14.79
N LYS A 10 7.14 3.42 13.81
CA LYS A 10 5.98 2.60 13.40
C LYS A 10 6.42 1.27 12.79
N SER A 11 7.43 1.29 11.91
CA SER A 11 8.01 0.08 11.31
C SER A 11 8.50 -0.90 12.37
N ARG A 12 9.30 -0.42 13.32
CA ARG A 12 9.82 -1.25 14.42
C ARG A 12 8.72 -1.80 15.32
N ALA A 13 7.67 -1.01 15.60
CA ALA A 13 6.53 -1.44 16.42
C ALA A 13 5.71 -2.55 15.73
N LEU A 14 5.65 -2.55 14.40
CA LEU A 14 4.91 -3.52 13.61
C LEU A 14 5.75 -4.72 13.14
N GLY A 15 7.06 -4.66 13.31
CA GLY A 15 7.97 -5.72 12.86
C GLY A 15 8.12 -5.82 11.34
N ILE A 16 7.86 -4.71 10.59
CA ILE A 16 7.99 -4.65 9.14
C ILE A 16 8.57 -3.31 8.69
N ALA A 17 9.40 -3.29 7.66
CA ALA A 17 9.92 -2.06 7.08
C ALA A 17 8.86 -1.41 6.16
N LEU A 18 8.25 -0.31 6.59
CA LEU A 18 7.19 0.38 5.83
C LEU A 18 7.71 1.29 4.72
N THR A 19 8.99 1.60 4.72
CA THR A 19 9.62 2.49 3.72
C THR A 19 11.05 2.03 3.48
N PRO A 20 11.64 2.27 2.30
CA PRO A 20 13.04 1.95 2.02
C PRO A 20 14.01 2.56 3.06
N LYS A 21 13.74 3.79 3.50
CA LYS A 21 14.54 4.42 4.57
C LYS A 21 14.45 3.66 5.90
N ALA A 22 13.35 2.99 6.17
CA ALA A 22 13.16 2.27 7.43
C ALA A 22 13.95 0.96 7.48
N VAL A 23 14.32 0.36 6.35
CA VAL A 23 15.06 -0.92 6.26
C VAL A 23 16.32 -0.86 7.09
N LYS A 24 17.23 0.08 6.81
CA LYS A 24 18.50 0.26 7.56
C LYS A 24 18.31 0.35 9.08
N TYR A 25 17.30 1.09 9.51
CA TYR A 25 17.03 1.26 10.96
C TYR A 25 16.35 0.06 11.57
N PHE A 26 15.56 -0.67 10.78
CA PHE A 26 14.91 -1.90 11.21
C PHE A 26 15.93 -3.02 11.40
N GLU A 27 16.88 -3.18 10.49
CA GLU A 27 17.99 -4.14 10.59
C GLU A 27 18.88 -3.86 11.78
N ALA A 28 19.27 -2.59 11.99
CA ALA A 28 20.10 -2.19 13.13
C ALA A 28 19.41 -2.41 14.49
N ARG A 29 18.07 -2.31 14.54
CA ARG A 29 17.28 -2.44 15.77
C ARG A 29 15.96 -3.17 15.53
N PRO A 30 15.96 -4.50 15.30
CA PRO A 30 14.78 -5.29 14.91
C PRO A 30 13.79 -5.58 16.06
N TYR A 31 13.76 -4.72 17.06
CA TYR A 31 12.87 -4.85 18.22
C TYR A 31 11.98 -3.62 18.36
N PRO A 32 10.80 -3.76 19.01
CA PRO A 32 9.88 -2.64 19.22
C PRO A 32 10.54 -1.46 19.92
N PRO A 33 10.07 -0.23 19.64
CA PRO A 33 10.62 0.98 20.27
C PRO A 33 10.22 1.06 21.74
N GLY A 34 11.01 1.84 22.52
CA GLY A 34 10.79 2.08 23.93
C GLY A 34 11.79 1.35 24.79
N GLU A 35 11.83 1.69 26.07
CA GLU A 35 12.75 1.15 27.09
C GLU A 35 12.61 -0.38 27.20
N HIS A 36 11.40 -0.88 27.24
CA HIS A 36 11.08 -2.31 27.34
C HIS A 36 10.98 -3.02 25.98
N GLY A 37 11.51 -2.42 24.91
CA GLY A 37 11.43 -2.98 23.55
C GLY A 37 12.09 -4.36 23.39
N ARG A 38 13.15 -4.62 24.16
CA ARG A 38 13.90 -5.89 24.16
C ARG A 38 13.32 -6.94 25.13
N GLY A 39 12.41 -6.56 26.02
CA GLY A 39 11.80 -7.47 26.98
C GLY A 39 10.95 -8.53 26.30
N ARG A 40 10.91 -9.73 26.89
CA ARG A 40 10.03 -10.82 26.45
C ARG A 40 8.58 -10.37 26.56
N LYS A 41 7.83 -10.42 25.45
CA LYS A 41 6.41 -10.07 25.43
C LYS A 41 5.58 -11.32 25.19
N GLN A 42 4.71 -11.62 26.10
CA GLN A 42 3.65 -12.58 25.86
C GLN A 42 2.55 -11.89 25.06
N ASN A 43 2.21 -12.41 23.90
CA ASN A 43 1.15 -11.85 23.09
C ASN A 43 -0.11 -12.70 23.31
N SER A 44 -1.19 -12.06 23.75
CA SER A 44 -2.52 -12.68 23.73
C SER A 44 -3.00 -12.82 22.27
N ASP A 45 -3.92 -13.75 22.03
CA ASP A 45 -4.53 -13.94 20.69
C ASP A 45 -5.14 -12.66 20.13
N TYR A 46 -5.80 -11.88 20.98
CA TYR A 46 -6.32 -10.57 20.59
C TYR A 46 -5.20 -9.65 20.06
N LYS A 47 -4.06 -9.62 20.76
CA LYS A 47 -2.95 -8.76 20.37
C LYS A 47 -2.29 -9.22 19.07
N VAL A 48 -2.22 -10.51 18.81
CA VAL A 48 -1.72 -11.05 17.56
C VAL A 48 -2.60 -10.60 16.39
N ARG A 49 -3.92 -10.79 16.48
CA ARG A 49 -4.90 -10.32 15.49
C ARG A 49 -4.86 -8.81 15.29
N LEU A 50 -4.79 -8.06 16.38
CA LEU A 50 -4.67 -6.60 16.33
C LEU A 50 -3.40 -6.17 15.60
N LEU A 51 -2.27 -6.84 15.85
CA LEU A 51 -0.99 -6.52 15.22
C LEU A 51 -1.04 -6.74 13.70
N GLU A 52 -1.60 -7.87 13.24
CA GLU A 52 -1.77 -8.14 11.81
C GLU A 52 -2.67 -7.12 11.12
N LYS A 53 -3.79 -6.78 11.75
CA LYS A 53 -4.63 -5.68 11.24
C LYS A 53 -3.87 -4.35 11.14
N GLN A 54 -3.06 -4.02 12.13
CA GLN A 54 -2.27 -2.79 12.12
C GLN A 54 -1.13 -2.83 11.07
N ARG A 55 -0.54 -4.00 10.80
CA ARG A 55 0.43 -4.22 9.72
C ARG A 55 -0.20 -3.94 8.36
N LEU A 56 -1.35 -4.56 8.09
CA LEU A 56 -2.09 -4.35 6.85
C LEU A 56 -2.45 -2.86 6.66
N ARG A 57 -3.04 -2.25 7.68
CA ARG A 57 -3.41 -0.83 7.65
C ARG A 57 -2.22 0.09 7.42
N ALA A 58 -1.05 -0.26 7.95
CA ALA A 58 0.14 0.56 7.84
C ALA A 58 0.77 0.50 6.46
N GLN A 59 0.74 -0.65 5.79
CA GLN A 59 1.29 -0.84 4.45
C GLN A 59 0.53 -0.03 3.40
N TYR A 60 -0.80 0.09 3.54
CA TYR A 60 -1.64 0.91 2.66
C TYR A 60 -1.88 2.34 3.17
N ASP A 61 -1.32 2.72 4.33
CA ASP A 61 -1.53 4.03 4.99
C ASP A 61 -3.01 4.47 5.05
N ILE A 62 -3.88 3.54 5.41
CA ILE A 62 -5.33 3.78 5.51
C ILE A 62 -5.79 3.96 6.96
N SER A 63 -6.96 4.62 7.12
CA SER A 63 -7.62 4.75 8.43
C SER A 63 -8.37 3.47 8.80
N GLU A 64 -8.72 3.34 10.09
CA GLU A 64 -9.53 2.22 10.57
C GLU A 64 -10.87 2.13 9.83
N ARG A 65 -11.55 3.28 9.64
CA ARG A 65 -12.82 3.32 8.89
C ARG A 65 -12.68 2.82 7.45
N GLN A 66 -11.57 3.12 6.80
CA GLN A 66 -11.32 2.67 5.41
C GLN A 66 -11.09 1.17 5.37
N LEU A 67 -10.33 0.62 6.32
CA LEU A 67 -10.11 -0.82 6.41
C LEU A 67 -11.41 -1.57 6.73
N ALA A 68 -12.20 -1.11 7.70
CA ALA A 68 -13.48 -1.70 8.04
C ALA A 68 -14.44 -1.71 6.84
N ARG A 69 -14.54 -0.59 6.10
CA ARG A 69 -15.35 -0.53 4.87
C ARG A 69 -14.86 -1.48 3.78
N ALA A 70 -13.53 -1.66 3.65
CA ALA A 70 -12.97 -2.63 2.71
C ALA A 70 -13.33 -4.06 3.13
N TYR A 71 -13.27 -4.37 4.42
CA TYR A 71 -13.69 -5.65 4.98
C TYR A 71 -15.19 -5.93 4.73
N ASP A 72 -16.07 -4.94 4.97
CA ASP A 72 -17.51 -5.07 4.71
C ASP A 72 -17.82 -5.36 3.25
N ARG A 73 -17.04 -4.80 2.31
CA ARG A 73 -17.17 -5.12 0.89
C ARG A 73 -16.63 -6.52 0.56
N ALA A 74 -15.45 -6.85 1.07
CA ALA A 74 -14.83 -8.15 0.85
C ALA A 74 -15.70 -9.32 1.34
N ARG A 75 -16.40 -9.14 2.47
CA ARG A 75 -17.32 -10.15 3.01
C ARG A 75 -18.51 -10.46 2.10
N LYS A 76 -18.86 -9.55 1.18
CA LYS A 76 -19.97 -9.73 0.23
C LYS A 76 -19.55 -10.47 -1.04
N VAL A 77 -18.26 -10.63 -1.26
CA VAL A 77 -17.70 -11.34 -2.41
C VAL A 77 -17.67 -12.84 -2.11
N THR A 78 -18.05 -13.66 -3.07
CA THR A 78 -17.96 -15.11 -2.97
C THR A 78 -16.51 -15.55 -2.91
N GLY A 79 -16.16 -16.43 -1.97
CA GLY A 79 -14.82 -16.96 -1.80
C GLY A 79 -14.17 -16.59 -0.45
N LYS A 80 -12.84 -16.55 -0.41
CA LYS A 80 -12.11 -16.25 0.83
C LYS A 80 -12.10 -14.75 1.11
N THR A 81 -12.77 -14.34 2.17
CA THR A 81 -12.88 -12.93 2.57
C THR A 81 -11.51 -12.24 2.75
N GLY A 82 -10.51 -12.96 3.27
CA GLY A 82 -9.15 -12.42 3.45
C GLY A 82 -8.49 -12.08 2.11
N GLU A 83 -8.53 -12.97 1.14
CA GLU A 83 -8.00 -12.71 -0.20
C GLU A 83 -8.74 -11.56 -0.88
N ALA A 84 -10.09 -11.55 -0.83
CA ALA A 84 -10.90 -10.48 -1.37
C ALA A 84 -10.60 -9.11 -0.71
N LEU A 85 -10.31 -9.09 0.61
CA LEU A 85 -9.90 -7.87 1.32
C LEU A 85 -8.58 -7.31 0.77
N ILE A 86 -7.58 -8.16 0.55
CA ILE A 86 -6.29 -7.73 0.01
C ILE A 86 -6.45 -7.21 -1.42
N VAL A 87 -7.20 -7.90 -2.27
CA VAL A 87 -7.51 -7.46 -3.65
C VAL A 87 -8.22 -6.11 -3.65
N GLU A 88 -9.21 -5.93 -2.78
CA GLU A 88 -9.93 -4.66 -2.62
C GLU A 88 -9.01 -3.49 -2.23
N LEU A 89 -8.03 -3.75 -1.37
CA LEU A 89 -7.05 -2.73 -0.97
C LEU A 89 -6.02 -2.46 -2.06
N GLU A 90 -5.63 -3.46 -2.83
CA GLU A 90 -4.64 -3.31 -3.90
C GLU A 90 -5.20 -2.54 -5.10
N ARG A 91 -6.50 -2.65 -5.38
CA ARG A 91 -7.18 -1.89 -6.45
C ARG A 91 -7.31 -0.38 -6.19
N ARG A 92 -6.85 0.10 -5.06
CA ARG A 92 -6.79 1.54 -4.76
C ARG A 92 -5.78 2.23 -5.65
N LEU A 93 -6.12 3.44 -6.10
CA LEU A 93 -5.25 4.23 -6.98
C LEU A 93 -3.89 4.52 -6.33
N ASP A 94 -3.85 4.85 -5.03
CA ASP A 94 -2.59 5.10 -4.32
C ASP A 94 -1.69 3.84 -4.25
N ALA A 95 -2.29 2.66 -4.09
CA ALA A 95 -1.57 1.39 -4.09
C ALA A 95 -0.99 1.08 -5.48
N LEU A 96 -1.80 1.19 -6.54
CA LEU A 96 -1.36 0.90 -7.91
C LEU A 96 -0.29 1.89 -8.41
N VAL A 97 -0.37 3.17 -8.03
CA VAL A 97 0.70 4.16 -8.30
C VAL A 97 2.01 3.76 -7.63
N LEU A 98 1.97 3.16 -6.45
CA LEU A 98 3.17 2.60 -5.81
C LEU A 98 3.68 1.39 -6.59
N ARG A 99 2.80 0.43 -6.93
CA ARG A 99 3.16 -0.82 -7.61
C ARG A 99 3.69 -0.61 -9.04
N SER A 100 3.25 0.45 -9.69
CA SER A 100 3.73 0.81 -11.03
C SER A 100 5.13 1.43 -11.06
N GLY A 101 5.77 1.69 -9.90
CA GLY A 101 7.06 2.35 -9.84
C GLY A 101 7.01 3.87 -10.08
N LEU A 102 5.83 4.47 -10.19
CA LEU A 102 5.68 5.93 -10.28
C LEU A 102 5.99 6.65 -8.97
N ALA A 103 5.97 5.93 -7.86
CA ALA A 103 6.28 6.46 -6.53
C ALA A 103 7.12 5.47 -5.73
N ARG A 104 8.03 5.99 -4.90
CA ARG A 104 8.91 5.19 -4.05
C ARG A 104 8.22 4.66 -2.78
N THR A 105 7.16 5.32 -2.32
CA THR A 105 6.46 4.96 -1.08
C THR A 105 4.97 5.22 -1.22
N ILE A 106 4.16 4.50 -0.43
CA ILE A 106 2.70 4.72 -0.38
C ILE A 106 2.34 6.17 0.01
N TYR A 107 3.16 6.83 0.81
CA TYR A 107 2.96 8.22 1.21
C TYR A 107 3.16 9.18 0.03
N GLN A 108 4.18 8.94 -0.79
CA GLN A 108 4.45 9.71 -2.01
C GLN A 108 3.35 9.46 -3.05
N ALA A 109 2.98 8.19 -3.29
CA ALA A 109 1.88 7.83 -4.18
C ALA A 109 0.59 8.56 -3.80
N ARG A 110 0.23 8.50 -2.53
CA ARG A 110 -0.93 9.20 -1.99
C ARG A 110 -0.86 10.71 -2.20
N GLN A 111 0.30 11.33 -1.97
CA GLN A 111 0.50 12.75 -2.19
C GLN A 111 0.36 13.12 -3.67
N MET A 112 0.91 12.33 -4.58
CA MET A 112 0.78 12.54 -6.02
C MET A 112 -0.70 12.52 -6.46
N VAL A 113 -1.49 11.59 -5.94
CA VAL A 113 -2.93 11.51 -6.23
C VAL A 113 -3.66 12.72 -5.65
N VAL A 114 -3.51 13.02 -4.36
CA VAL A 114 -4.21 14.13 -3.68
C VAL A 114 -3.90 15.48 -4.31
N HIS A 115 -2.66 15.68 -4.77
CA HIS A 115 -2.25 16.89 -5.46
C HIS A 115 -2.76 16.98 -6.92
N GLY A 116 -3.50 15.94 -7.39
CA GLY A 116 -4.12 15.92 -8.70
C GLY A 116 -3.11 15.82 -9.85
N HIS A 117 -2.02 15.08 -9.63
CA HIS A 117 -1.03 14.79 -10.67
C HIS A 117 -1.41 13.58 -11.52
N ILE A 118 -2.39 12.79 -11.08
CA ILE A 118 -2.81 11.53 -11.72
C ILE A 118 -4.16 11.72 -12.41
N GLU A 119 -4.31 11.09 -13.54
CA GLU A 119 -5.57 10.95 -14.27
C GLU A 119 -5.86 9.48 -14.57
N VAL A 120 -7.14 9.15 -14.63
CA VAL A 120 -7.66 7.84 -15.01
C VAL A 120 -8.57 8.04 -16.20
N ASN A 121 -8.30 7.35 -17.30
CA ASN A 121 -9.04 7.47 -18.55
C ASN A 121 -9.21 8.94 -19.00
N GLY A 122 -8.13 9.74 -18.91
CA GLY A 122 -8.10 11.15 -19.28
C GLY A 122 -8.80 12.11 -18.30
N ARG A 123 -9.32 11.62 -17.16
CA ARG A 123 -9.97 12.45 -16.15
C ARG A 123 -9.11 12.56 -14.90
N LYS A 124 -8.94 13.77 -14.39
CA LYS A 124 -8.24 14.02 -13.11
C LYS A 124 -8.93 13.26 -11.97
N VAL A 125 -8.15 12.49 -11.21
CA VAL A 125 -8.60 11.84 -9.98
C VAL A 125 -7.69 12.26 -8.82
N ASP A 126 -8.27 12.85 -7.77
CA ASP A 126 -7.58 13.33 -6.57
C ASP A 126 -7.92 12.51 -5.31
N LYS A 127 -8.64 11.41 -5.47
CA LYS A 127 -9.03 10.51 -4.37
C LYS A 127 -8.14 9.27 -4.35
N PRO A 128 -7.23 9.11 -3.37
CA PRO A 128 -6.37 7.94 -3.25
C PRO A 128 -7.11 6.61 -3.13
N SER A 129 -8.33 6.67 -2.61
CA SER A 129 -9.21 5.51 -2.46
C SER A 129 -10.04 5.18 -3.70
N PHE A 130 -9.81 5.88 -4.82
CA PHE A 130 -10.45 5.54 -6.10
C PHE A 130 -10.09 4.10 -6.45
N ARG A 131 -11.07 3.33 -6.88
CA ARG A 131 -10.91 1.92 -7.25
C ARG A 131 -10.72 1.83 -8.75
N VAL A 132 -9.55 1.39 -9.13
CA VAL A 132 -9.22 1.16 -10.54
C VAL A 132 -9.82 -0.18 -10.96
N SER A 133 -10.45 -0.19 -12.10
CA SER A 133 -11.01 -1.39 -12.72
C SER A 133 -10.04 -1.96 -13.76
N PRO A 134 -10.17 -3.25 -14.11
CA PRO A 134 -9.48 -3.79 -15.27
C PRO A 134 -9.70 -2.90 -16.50
N ASP A 135 -8.69 -2.80 -17.34
CA ASP A 135 -8.61 -1.95 -18.54
C ASP A 135 -8.55 -0.43 -18.30
N ASP A 136 -8.70 0.05 -17.06
CA ASP A 136 -8.48 1.47 -16.76
C ASP A 136 -7.02 1.85 -17.03
N VAL A 137 -6.84 2.93 -17.79
CA VAL A 137 -5.54 3.53 -18.07
C VAL A 137 -5.29 4.66 -17.09
N VAL A 138 -4.22 4.53 -16.33
CA VAL A 138 -3.77 5.52 -15.35
C VAL A 138 -2.50 6.18 -15.86
N MET A 139 -2.45 7.51 -15.85
CA MET A 139 -1.26 8.25 -16.29
C MET A 139 -1.02 9.51 -15.48
N VAL A 140 0.23 9.99 -15.55
CA VAL A 140 0.59 11.28 -15.00
C VAL A 140 0.12 12.38 -15.95
N ARG A 141 -0.56 13.39 -15.42
CA ARG A 141 -1.05 14.54 -16.17
C ARG A 141 0.09 15.26 -16.86
N GLU A 142 -0.11 15.71 -18.10
CA GLU A 142 0.89 16.35 -18.93
C GLU A 142 1.64 17.48 -18.21
N ARG A 143 0.92 18.44 -17.62
CA ARG A 143 1.50 19.55 -16.85
C ARG A 143 2.35 19.14 -15.64
N SER A 144 2.34 17.86 -15.26
CA SER A 144 3.07 17.34 -14.10
C SER A 144 4.30 16.52 -14.49
N ARG A 145 4.41 16.08 -15.76
CA ARG A 145 5.44 15.15 -16.23
C ARG A 145 6.86 15.68 -16.07
N GLU A 146 7.02 17.00 -16.17
CA GLU A 146 8.34 17.66 -16.04
C GLU A 146 8.74 17.94 -14.58
N LYS A 147 7.90 17.60 -13.61
CA LYS A 147 8.28 17.75 -12.21
C LYS A 147 9.28 16.67 -11.80
N HIS A 148 10.27 17.05 -11.01
CA HIS A 148 11.38 16.19 -10.58
C HIS A 148 10.97 14.76 -10.13
N PRO A 149 9.93 14.53 -9.31
CA PRO A 149 9.55 13.17 -8.94
C PRO A 149 9.18 12.28 -10.12
N PHE A 150 8.57 12.84 -11.17
CA PHE A 150 8.16 12.08 -12.35
C PHE A 150 9.31 11.88 -13.34
N GLN A 151 10.30 12.78 -13.37
CA GLN A 151 11.53 12.57 -14.11
C GLN A 151 12.30 11.37 -13.52
N VAL A 152 12.47 11.33 -12.20
CA VAL A 152 13.10 10.19 -11.50
C VAL A 152 12.34 8.88 -11.76
N ALA A 153 11.00 8.91 -11.76
CA ALA A 153 10.19 7.74 -12.07
C ALA A 153 10.38 7.26 -13.51
N ARG A 154 10.47 8.19 -14.48
CA ARG A 154 10.70 7.91 -15.91
C ARG A 154 12.03 7.19 -16.13
N GLU A 155 13.05 7.51 -15.32
CA GLU A 155 14.38 6.91 -15.34
C GLU A 155 14.47 5.59 -14.54
N GLY A 156 13.35 5.11 -13.96
CA GLY A 156 13.33 3.90 -13.13
C GLY A 156 13.92 4.11 -11.73
N GLY A 157 14.16 5.35 -11.29
CA GLY A 157 14.81 5.64 -10.00
C GLY A 157 14.00 5.28 -8.76
N TYR A 158 12.76 4.82 -8.92
CA TYR A 158 11.92 4.27 -7.85
C TYR A 158 11.73 2.75 -7.95
N ASP A 159 12.36 2.12 -8.92
CA ASP A 159 12.35 0.66 -9.00
C ASP A 159 12.95 0.08 -7.72
N THR A 160 12.09 -0.37 -6.86
CA THR A 160 12.43 -1.08 -5.66
C THR A 160 12.43 -2.57 -6.01
N GLU A 161 13.58 -3.19 -5.90
CA GLU A 161 13.85 -4.64 -5.78
C GLU A 161 12.61 -5.55 -5.93
N GLY A 162 12.04 -5.61 -7.12
CA GLY A 162 10.89 -6.46 -7.39
C GLY A 162 10.33 -6.21 -8.76
N GLU A 163 10.11 -7.26 -9.52
CA GLU A 163 9.42 -7.20 -10.80
C GLU A 163 8.07 -6.49 -10.64
N THR A 164 7.75 -5.60 -11.55
CA THR A 164 6.41 -5.02 -11.68
C THR A 164 5.38 -6.15 -11.62
N PRO A 165 4.36 -6.08 -10.77
CA PRO A 165 3.39 -7.15 -10.64
C PRO A 165 2.73 -7.47 -11.98
N ARG A 166 2.54 -8.76 -12.29
CA ARG A 166 2.02 -9.24 -13.58
C ARG A 166 0.61 -8.77 -13.93
N TYR A 167 -0.14 -8.26 -12.96
CA TYR A 167 -1.47 -7.68 -13.19
C TYR A 167 -1.42 -6.23 -13.68
N LEU A 168 -0.20 -5.61 -13.77
CA LEU A 168 0.00 -4.26 -14.28
C LEU A 168 0.85 -4.29 -15.57
N GLN A 169 0.37 -3.57 -16.58
CA GLN A 169 1.17 -3.21 -17.74
C GLN A 169 1.70 -1.79 -17.53
N VAL A 170 3.01 -1.64 -17.35
CA VAL A 170 3.64 -0.36 -16.99
C VAL A 170 4.49 0.14 -18.13
N ASN A 171 4.35 1.43 -18.45
CA ASN A 171 5.22 2.18 -19.34
C ASN A 171 5.75 3.42 -18.63
N LEU A 172 6.90 3.29 -17.97
CA LEU A 172 7.53 4.39 -17.23
C LEU A 172 7.94 5.55 -18.13
N LYS A 173 8.32 5.31 -19.37
CA LYS A 173 8.67 6.38 -20.34
C LYS A 173 7.47 7.28 -20.61
N ALA A 174 6.28 6.69 -20.73
CA ALA A 174 5.03 7.43 -20.89
C ALA A 174 4.44 7.90 -19.55
N LEU A 175 5.03 7.50 -18.40
CA LEU A 175 4.50 7.72 -17.05
C LEU A 175 3.05 7.23 -16.93
N ALA A 176 2.79 6.04 -17.46
CA ALA A 176 1.46 5.45 -17.51
C ALA A 176 1.49 3.96 -17.16
N PHE A 177 0.37 3.47 -16.66
CA PHE A 177 0.13 2.04 -16.48
C PHE A 177 -1.34 1.69 -16.74
N ARG A 178 -1.60 0.41 -16.99
CA ARG A 178 -2.93 -0.15 -17.10
C ARG A 178 -3.08 -1.33 -16.14
N LEU A 179 -4.23 -1.45 -15.52
CA LEU A 179 -4.60 -2.65 -14.78
C LEU A 179 -5.15 -3.66 -15.79
N ASP A 180 -4.39 -4.73 -16.05
CA ASP A 180 -4.73 -5.74 -17.05
C ASP A 180 -5.83 -6.68 -16.55
N ARG A 181 -5.76 -7.09 -15.31
CA ARG A 181 -6.70 -7.99 -14.64
C ARG A 181 -6.76 -7.73 -13.14
N GLU A 182 -7.70 -8.33 -12.46
CA GLU A 182 -7.73 -8.27 -11.00
C GLU A 182 -6.48 -8.93 -10.41
N PRO A 183 -5.85 -8.31 -9.38
CA PRO A 183 -4.70 -8.87 -8.71
C PRO A 183 -5.01 -10.22 -8.05
N ASN A 184 -4.10 -11.19 -8.18
CA ASN A 184 -4.17 -12.41 -7.38
C ASN A 184 -3.42 -12.20 -6.06
N ARG A 185 -3.91 -12.77 -4.96
CA ARG A 185 -3.27 -12.64 -3.63
C ARG A 185 -1.78 -12.98 -3.63
N LYS A 186 -1.37 -14.00 -4.38
CA LYS A 186 0.03 -14.45 -4.44
C LYS A 186 0.97 -13.44 -5.12
N GLU A 187 0.43 -12.56 -5.95
CA GLU A 187 1.20 -11.55 -6.69
C GLU A 187 1.32 -10.22 -5.93
N ILE A 188 0.55 -10.07 -4.87
CA ILE A 188 0.51 -8.83 -4.08
C ILE A 188 1.61 -8.89 -3.01
N PRO A 189 2.62 -8.01 -3.05
CA PRO A 189 3.75 -8.03 -2.12
C PRO A 189 3.39 -7.37 -0.77
N VAL A 190 2.39 -7.91 -0.08
CA VAL A 190 1.94 -7.44 1.23
C VAL A 190 2.20 -8.52 2.27
N ILE A 191 2.93 -8.13 3.32
CA ILE A 191 3.25 -8.99 4.45
C ILE A 191 2.09 -8.92 5.45
N CYS A 192 1.19 -9.90 5.38
CA CYS A 192 0.03 -9.98 6.26
C CYS A 192 -0.52 -11.41 6.31
N ASP A 193 -0.91 -11.87 7.49
CA ASP A 193 -1.82 -12.99 7.64
C ASP A 193 -3.26 -12.45 7.60
N GLU A 194 -3.88 -12.58 6.44
CA GLU A 194 -5.24 -12.09 6.19
C GLU A 194 -6.30 -12.81 7.02
N GLN A 195 -6.07 -14.08 7.41
CA GLN A 195 -7.00 -14.83 8.24
C GLN A 195 -7.11 -14.18 9.63
N LEU A 196 -5.99 -13.81 10.24
CA LEU A 196 -5.98 -13.13 11.53
C LEU A 196 -6.68 -11.75 11.47
N VAL A 197 -6.62 -11.06 10.33
CA VAL A 197 -7.35 -9.81 10.11
C VAL A 197 -8.86 -10.06 10.02
N VAL A 198 -9.28 -11.10 9.31
CA VAL A 198 -10.69 -11.51 9.22
C VAL A 198 -11.21 -11.89 10.59
N GLU A 199 -10.49 -12.70 11.35
CA GLU A 199 -10.84 -13.08 12.71
C GLU A 199 -10.96 -11.90 13.69
N TYR A 200 -10.16 -10.84 13.46
CA TYR A 200 -10.25 -9.61 14.26
C TYR A 200 -11.61 -8.91 14.07
N TYR A 201 -12.13 -8.89 12.84
CA TYR A 201 -13.40 -8.24 12.51
C TYR A 201 -14.62 -9.14 12.68
N ALA A 202 -14.44 -10.45 12.74
CA ALA A 202 -15.54 -11.42 12.92
C ALA A 202 -16.08 -11.51 14.36
N ARG A 203 -15.47 -10.81 15.31
CA ARG A 203 -15.85 -10.77 16.72
C ARG A 203 -16.89 -9.71 17.01
#